data_4fb7c043ff2656a141793b32d857fd53
#
_entry.id   4fb7c043ff2656a141793b32d857fd53
#
_cell.length_a   1.000
_cell.length_b   1.000
_cell.length_c   1.000
_cell.angle_alpha   90.00
_cell.angle_beta   90.00
_cell.angle_gamma   90.00
#
_symmetry.space_group_name_H-M   'P 1'
#
loop_
_entity.id
_entity.type
_entity.pdbx_description
1 polymer ?
#
loop_
_entity_poly.entity_id
_entity_poly.type
_entity_poly.pdbx_seq_one_letter_code
_entity_poly.pdbx_strand_id
1 'polypeptide(L)'
;MTEGERWARDMLQQLRGRRFTPSAIGAFLLASQRRSAETRRARPALARRARQWEVAGFGAWALLAVCGAQPFRRRLRPGLGWWIATSLMLEWHLGMVESEDGEPRNLASADALTLSRAWLIPVVGDRLSPRTLALAALTDGLDGIAARATVPTRAGRDLEGLVDAALLATALLTAARQRRLHPAVIGLEIGRLAAGLCLAIAAYLARGRPPSGIVLRAARWTTAMRVGGLMAAGADRRRPADLLVATGSLLSLGSLALACREAR
;
A
#
# COMPACT_ATOMS: atom_id res chain seq x y z
N MET A 1 -15.14 12.88 11.71
CA MET A 1 -13.78 13.26 11.25
C MET A 1 -12.91 13.47 12.47
N THR A 2 -11.89 12.66 12.64
CA THR A 2 -11.00 12.66 13.80
C THR A 2 -10.02 13.85 13.75
N GLU A 3 -9.23 14.04 14.82
CA GLU A 3 -8.18 15.07 14.85
C GLU A 3 -7.10 14.77 13.81
N GLY A 4 -6.67 13.49 13.70
CA GLY A 4 -5.70 13.05 12.71
C GLY A 4 -6.13 13.33 11.27
N GLU A 5 -7.40 13.05 10.94
CA GLU A 5 -7.94 13.38 9.59
C GLU A 5 -7.99 14.87 9.31
N ARG A 6 -8.42 15.68 10.27
CA ARG A 6 -8.44 17.14 10.10
C ARG A 6 -7.04 17.65 9.80
N TRP A 7 -6.07 17.25 10.62
CA TRP A 7 -4.69 17.62 10.43
C TRP A 7 -4.14 17.22 9.06
N ALA A 8 -4.33 15.96 8.65
CA ALA A 8 -3.86 15.46 7.35
C ALA A 8 -4.51 16.22 6.19
N ARG A 9 -5.81 16.49 6.28
CA ARG A 9 -6.53 17.27 5.27
C ARG A 9 -6.02 18.70 5.17
N ASP A 10 -5.83 19.39 6.30
CA ASP A 10 -5.33 20.76 6.33
C ASP A 10 -3.92 20.84 5.72
N MET A 11 -3.06 19.90 6.05
CA MET A 11 -1.72 19.78 5.47
C MET A 11 -1.74 19.54 3.97
N LEU A 12 -2.61 18.65 3.49
CA LEU A 12 -2.76 18.39 2.05
C LEU A 12 -3.38 19.57 1.30
N GLN A 13 -4.31 20.31 1.91
CA GLN A 13 -4.86 21.52 1.32
C GLN A 13 -3.79 22.62 1.21
N GLN A 14 -2.95 22.79 2.24
CA GLN A 14 -1.81 23.71 2.18
C GLN A 14 -0.81 23.31 1.09
N LEU A 15 -0.49 22.01 1.00
CA LEU A 15 0.39 21.48 -0.03
C LEU A 15 -0.16 21.75 -1.43
N ARG A 16 -1.48 21.53 -1.64
CA ARG A 16 -2.18 21.84 -2.89
C ARG A 16 -2.16 23.34 -3.18
N GLY A 17 -2.46 24.19 -2.19
CA GLY A 17 -2.42 25.66 -2.34
C GLY A 17 -1.06 26.19 -2.76
N ARG A 18 0.01 25.51 -2.35
CA ARG A 18 1.40 25.80 -2.74
C ARG A 18 1.87 25.02 -3.98
N ARG A 19 0.95 24.43 -4.75
CA ARG A 19 1.18 23.69 -6.01
C ARG A 19 2.29 22.62 -5.91
N PHE A 20 2.39 21.94 -4.78
CA PHE A 20 3.38 20.87 -4.53
C PHE A 20 4.83 21.29 -4.79
N THR A 21 5.18 22.53 -4.52
CA THR A 21 6.58 22.99 -4.63
C THR A 21 7.50 22.17 -3.72
N PRO A 22 8.79 21.99 -4.05
CA PRO A 22 9.73 21.23 -3.22
C PRO A 22 9.80 21.74 -1.76
N SER A 23 9.74 23.07 -1.57
CA SER A 23 9.70 23.70 -0.24
C SER A 23 8.42 23.36 0.53
N ALA A 24 7.28 23.29 -0.15
CA ALA A 24 6.01 22.90 0.47
C ALA A 24 6.00 21.42 0.87
N ILE A 25 6.57 20.54 0.01
CA ILE A 25 6.76 19.12 0.31
C ILE A 25 7.68 18.97 1.53
N GLY A 26 8.82 19.67 1.57
CA GLY A 26 9.73 19.66 2.71
C GLY A 26 9.06 20.13 4.01
N ALA A 27 8.26 21.19 3.95
CA ALA A 27 7.50 21.68 5.09
C ALA A 27 6.46 20.67 5.59
N PHE A 28 5.75 20.00 4.67
CA PHE A 28 4.81 18.90 4.97
C PHE A 28 5.51 17.74 5.70
N LEU A 29 6.64 17.27 5.18
CA LEU A 29 7.41 16.18 5.78
C LEU A 29 7.94 16.55 7.17
N LEU A 30 8.42 17.79 7.36
CA LEU A 30 8.84 18.29 8.67
C LEU A 30 7.68 18.38 9.66
N ALA A 31 6.51 18.83 9.23
CA ALA A 31 5.31 18.87 10.07
C ALA A 31 4.87 17.45 10.49
N SER A 32 4.90 16.48 9.56
CA SER A 32 4.62 15.07 9.83
C SER A 32 5.61 14.49 10.85
N GLN A 33 6.89 14.81 10.71
CA GLN A 33 7.94 14.37 11.64
C GLN A 33 7.76 14.95 13.05
N ARG A 34 7.38 16.23 13.15
CA ARG A 34 7.09 16.88 14.45
C ARG A 34 5.90 16.21 15.14
N ARG A 35 4.80 16.03 14.41
CA ARG A 35 3.61 15.35 14.92
C ARG A 35 3.92 13.92 15.38
N SER A 36 4.72 13.17 14.62
CA SER A 36 5.20 11.84 15.00
C SER A 36 5.99 11.89 16.31
N ALA A 37 6.90 12.87 16.48
CA ALA A 37 7.68 13.03 17.70
C ALA A 37 6.80 13.35 18.93
N GLU A 38 5.78 14.18 18.77
CA GLU A 38 4.79 14.50 19.80
C GLU A 38 3.98 13.25 20.17
N THR A 39 3.49 12.51 19.18
CA THR A 39 2.75 11.25 19.38
C THR A 39 3.60 10.23 20.15
N ARG A 40 4.89 10.09 19.81
CA ARG A 40 5.79 9.16 20.51
C ARG A 40 5.98 9.52 21.97
N ARG A 41 6.05 10.83 22.29
CA ARG A 41 6.16 11.29 23.69
C ARG A 41 4.85 11.03 24.45
N ALA A 42 3.72 11.31 23.83
CA ALA A 42 2.41 11.12 24.44
C ALA A 42 2.00 9.65 24.57
N ARG A 43 2.50 8.78 23.69
CA ARG A 43 2.08 7.37 23.57
C ARG A 43 3.28 6.40 23.51
N PRO A 44 4.01 6.22 24.64
CA PRO A 44 5.25 5.43 24.66
C PRO A 44 5.05 3.95 24.33
N ALA A 45 3.89 3.37 24.61
CA ALA A 45 3.56 1.98 24.27
C ALA A 45 3.46 1.79 22.73
N LEU A 46 2.83 2.73 22.02
CA LEU A 46 2.75 2.75 20.57
C LEU A 46 4.14 2.90 19.94
N ALA A 47 4.92 3.88 20.44
CA ALA A 47 6.28 4.13 19.97
C ALA A 47 7.20 2.90 20.13
N ARG A 48 7.09 2.20 21.26
CA ARG A 48 7.85 0.96 21.51
C ARG A 48 7.48 -0.13 20.53
N ARG A 49 6.18 -0.33 20.27
CA ARG A 49 5.72 -1.35 19.34
C ARG A 49 6.14 -1.05 17.89
N ALA A 50 6.02 0.19 17.44
CA ALA A 50 6.49 0.61 16.12
C ALA A 50 7.98 0.29 15.97
N ARG A 51 8.81 0.71 16.93
CA ARG A 51 10.25 0.42 16.92
C ARG A 51 10.56 -1.08 16.94
N GLN A 52 9.81 -1.88 17.70
CA GLN A 52 10.00 -3.34 17.70
C GLN A 52 9.79 -3.93 16.31
N TRP A 53 8.76 -3.50 15.58
CA TRP A 53 8.48 -3.98 14.23
C TRP A 53 9.50 -3.48 13.20
N GLU A 54 9.94 -2.23 13.32
CA GLU A 54 11.00 -1.69 12.48
C GLU A 54 12.29 -2.49 12.62
N VAL A 55 12.72 -2.71 13.86
CA VAL A 55 13.93 -3.49 14.17
C VAL A 55 13.79 -4.95 13.73
N ALA A 56 12.61 -5.56 13.94
CA ALA A 56 12.34 -6.92 13.50
C ALA A 56 12.45 -7.07 11.98
N GLY A 57 11.91 -6.12 11.21
CA GLY A 57 12.00 -6.15 9.74
C GLY A 57 13.42 -5.96 9.23
N PHE A 58 14.23 -5.08 9.84
CA PHE A 58 15.65 -4.93 9.57
C PHE A 58 16.42 -6.21 9.90
N GLY A 59 16.21 -6.72 11.12
CA GLY A 59 16.89 -7.91 11.61
C GLY A 59 16.60 -9.15 10.75
N ALA A 60 15.32 -9.33 10.38
CA ALA A 60 14.92 -10.43 9.51
C ALA A 60 15.57 -10.33 8.12
N TRP A 61 15.62 -9.14 7.52
CA TRP A 61 16.28 -8.96 6.23
C TRP A 61 17.78 -9.24 6.31
N ALA A 62 18.45 -8.66 7.32
CA ALA A 62 19.89 -8.83 7.53
C ALA A 62 20.24 -10.30 7.80
N LEU A 63 19.49 -10.97 8.66
CA LEU A 63 19.69 -12.39 8.99
C LEU A 63 19.57 -13.27 7.74
N LEU A 64 18.48 -13.11 6.95
CA LEU A 64 18.29 -13.87 5.72
C LEU A 64 19.39 -13.60 4.69
N ALA A 65 19.90 -12.37 4.61
CA ALA A 65 21.00 -12.03 3.72
C ALA A 65 22.32 -12.67 4.18
N VAL A 66 22.62 -12.67 5.48
CA VAL A 66 23.82 -13.30 6.07
C VAL A 66 23.76 -14.82 5.89
N CYS A 67 22.60 -15.44 6.11
CA CYS A 67 22.37 -16.86 5.83
C CYS A 67 22.45 -17.23 4.34
N GLY A 68 22.72 -16.27 3.46
CA GLY A 68 22.87 -16.51 2.01
C GLY A 68 21.57 -16.71 1.25
N ALA A 69 20.42 -16.50 1.90
CA ALA A 69 19.12 -16.67 1.28
C ALA A 69 18.90 -15.66 0.13
N GLN A 70 18.55 -16.17 -1.05
CA GLN A 70 18.17 -15.34 -2.18
C GLN A 70 16.65 -15.09 -2.14
N PRO A 71 16.19 -13.88 -2.46
CA PRO A 71 16.90 -12.70 -3.01
C PRO A 71 17.50 -11.74 -1.97
N PHE A 72 17.40 -12.01 -0.66
CA PHE A 72 17.75 -11.07 0.41
C PHE A 72 19.21 -10.60 0.33
N ARG A 73 20.14 -11.52 0.06
CA ARG A 73 21.56 -11.19 -0.11
C ARG A 73 21.78 -10.29 -1.33
N ARG A 74 21.19 -10.65 -2.48
CA ARG A 74 21.35 -9.89 -3.73
C ARG A 74 20.69 -8.51 -3.68
N ARG A 75 19.61 -8.39 -2.93
CA ARG A 75 18.83 -7.15 -2.76
C ARG A 75 19.04 -6.48 -1.41
N LEU A 76 20.15 -6.72 -0.73
CA LEU A 76 20.39 -6.20 0.61
C LEU A 76 20.18 -4.67 0.68
N ARG A 77 20.91 -3.90 -0.15
CA ARG A 77 20.81 -2.43 -0.15
C ARG A 77 19.40 -1.93 -0.52
N PRO A 78 18.80 -2.35 -1.66
CA PRO A 78 17.45 -1.93 -2.00
C PRO A 78 16.41 -2.38 -0.96
N GLY A 79 16.56 -3.58 -0.38
CA GLY A 79 15.65 -4.09 0.65
C GLY A 79 15.69 -3.29 1.93
N LEU A 80 16.89 -3.01 2.45
CA LEU A 80 17.05 -2.17 3.63
C LEU A 80 16.61 -0.73 3.38
N GLY A 81 16.95 -0.16 2.21
CA GLY A 81 16.49 1.19 1.82
C GLY A 81 14.97 1.28 1.72
N TRP A 82 14.32 0.27 1.14
CA TRP A 82 12.87 0.20 1.11
C TRP A 82 12.25 0.08 2.51
N TRP A 83 12.87 -0.73 3.39
CA TRP A 83 12.39 -0.87 4.77
C TRP A 83 12.54 0.43 5.57
N ILE A 84 13.62 1.20 5.35
CA ILE A 84 13.75 2.56 5.89
C ILE A 84 12.58 3.43 5.43
N ALA A 85 12.25 3.43 4.14
CA ALA A 85 11.13 4.22 3.61
C ALA A 85 9.80 3.78 4.24
N THR A 86 9.56 2.47 4.39
CA THR A 86 8.37 1.90 5.06
C THR A 86 8.31 2.31 6.53
N SER A 87 9.43 2.26 7.24
CA SER A 87 9.54 2.68 8.64
C SER A 87 9.25 4.17 8.80
N LEU A 88 9.79 5.01 7.94
CA LEU A 88 9.48 6.46 7.92
C LEU A 88 7.99 6.71 7.66
N MET A 89 7.40 5.95 6.74
CA MET A 89 5.97 6.07 6.44
C MET A 89 5.12 5.67 7.64
N LEU A 90 5.45 4.56 8.33
CA LEU A 90 4.80 4.17 9.58
C LEU A 90 4.94 5.27 10.65
N GLU A 91 6.14 5.79 10.84
CA GLU A 91 6.42 6.86 11.78
C GLU A 91 5.55 8.10 11.54
N TRP A 92 5.42 8.56 10.29
CA TRP A 92 4.59 9.72 9.95
C TRP A 92 3.09 9.47 10.14
N HIS A 93 2.65 8.20 10.16
CA HIS A 93 1.27 7.82 10.40
C HIS A 93 0.96 7.51 11.88
N LEU A 94 1.94 7.56 12.80
CA LEU A 94 1.70 7.26 14.23
C LEU A 94 0.59 8.13 14.85
N GLY A 95 0.48 9.39 14.44
CA GLY A 95 -0.60 10.28 14.87
C GLY A 95 -2.00 9.91 14.35
N MET A 96 -2.10 8.94 13.45
CA MET A 96 -3.34 8.42 12.88
C MET A 96 -3.66 6.97 13.35
N VAL A 97 -2.88 6.44 14.31
CA VAL A 97 -3.16 5.14 14.94
C VAL A 97 -4.28 5.34 15.96
N GLU A 98 -5.49 5.48 15.44
CA GLU A 98 -6.75 5.73 16.14
C GLU A 98 -7.88 4.93 15.47
N SER A 99 -8.99 4.71 16.18
CA SER A 99 -10.21 4.13 15.61
C SER A 99 -10.91 5.15 14.69
N GLU A 100 -11.99 4.73 14.01
CA GLU A 100 -12.83 5.63 13.21
C GLU A 100 -13.47 6.74 14.05
N ASP A 101 -13.70 6.48 15.33
CA ASP A 101 -14.27 7.45 16.28
C ASP A 101 -13.21 8.38 16.91
N GLY A 102 -11.92 8.15 16.59
CA GLY A 102 -10.81 8.97 17.11
C GLY A 102 -10.20 8.46 18.41
N GLU A 103 -10.62 7.30 18.90
CA GLU A 103 -10.04 6.71 20.10
C GLU A 103 -8.61 6.23 19.85
N PRO A 104 -7.64 6.59 20.70
CA PRO A 104 -6.26 6.16 20.58
C PRO A 104 -6.13 4.63 20.60
N ARG A 105 -5.40 4.06 19.62
CA ARG A 105 -5.17 2.62 19.50
C ARG A 105 -3.68 2.31 19.45
N ASN A 106 -3.32 1.04 19.61
CA ASN A 106 -1.97 0.55 19.36
C ASN A 106 -1.94 -0.21 18.03
N LEU A 107 -0.74 -0.39 17.47
CA LEU A 107 -0.55 -1.24 16.31
C LEU A 107 -0.98 -2.67 16.62
N ALA A 108 -1.76 -3.28 15.74
CA ALA A 108 -2.38 -4.58 15.90
C ALA A 108 -1.84 -5.61 14.88
N SER A 109 -2.33 -6.84 14.95
CA SER A 109 -1.94 -7.91 14.02
C SER A 109 -2.24 -7.59 12.56
N ALA A 110 -3.34 -6.88 12.27
CA ALA A 110 -3.65 -6.42 10.92
C ALA A 110 -2.54 -5.51 10.36
N ASP A 111 -2.11 -4.50 11.16
CA ASP A 111 -1.01 -3.61 10.74
C ASP A 111 0.32 -4.38 10.52
N ALA A 112 0.58 -5.43 11.34
CA ALA A 112 1.76 -6.29 11.15
C ALA A 112 1.70 -7.07 9.83
N LEU A 113 0.52 -7.56 9.43
CA LEU A 113 0.33 -8.26 8.16
C LEU A 113 0.53 -7.30 6.96
N THR A 114 0.02 -6.08 7.05
CA THR A 114 0.26 -5.03 6.06
C THR A 114 1.76 -4.72 5.94
N LEU A 115 2.48 -4.55 7.05
CA LEU A 115 3.93 -4.33 7.06
C LEU A 115 4.71 -5.53 6.51
N SER A 116 4.23 -6.75 6.73
CA SER A 116 4.84 -7.95 6.12
C SER A 116 4.72 -7.96 4.60
N ARG A 117 3.60 -7.48 4.04
CA ARG A 117 3.48 -7.25 2.58
C ARG A 117 4.45 -6.20 2.08
N ALA A 118 4.58 -5.07 2.80
CA ALA A 118 5.57 -4.04 2.46
C ALA A 118 6.99 -4.63 2.43
N TRP A 119 7.31 -5.48 3.38
CA TRP A 119 8.60 -6.18 3.47
C TRP A 119 8.87 -7.11 2.28
N LEU A 120 7.82 -7.68 1.67
CA LEU A 120 7.93 -8.54 0.47
C LEU A 120 8.17 -7.77 -0.83
N ILE A 121 7.91 -6.47 -0.91
CA ILE A 121 7.97 -5.69 -2.16
C ILE A 121 9.34 -5.79 -2.87
N PRO A 122 10.50 -5.64 -2.21
CA PRO A 122 11.79 -5.82 -2.88
C PRO A 122 12.04 -7.26 -3.36
N VAL A 123 11.44 -8.26 -2.73
CA VAL A 123 11.51 -9.67 -3.15
C VAL A 123 10.76 -9.85 -4.46
N VAL A 124 9.55 -9.31 -4.58
CA VAL A 124 8.78 -9.26 -5.84
C VAL A 124 9.54 -8.46 -6.90
N GLY A 125 10.21 -7.38 -6.50
CA GLY A 125 11.03 -6.55 -7.37
C GLY A 125 12.28 -7.24 -7.91
N ASP A 126 12.78 -8.28 -7.26
CA ASP A 126 13.88 -9.09 -7.76
C ASP A 126 13.41 -10.08 -8.84
N ARG A 127 12.41 -10.86 -8.51
CA ARG A 127 11.83 -11.88 -9.40
C ARG A 127 10.34 -12.02 -9.16
N LEU A 128 9.58 -11.96 -10.23
CA LEU A 128 8.16 -12.26 -10.18
C LEU A 128 7.98 -13.77 -9.91
N SER A 129 7.47 -14.11 -8.75
CA SER A 129 7.26 -15.48 -8.30
C SER A 129 5.79 -15.68 -7.90
N PRO A 130 5.11 -16.74 -8.41
CA PRO A 130 3.74 -17.01 -8.00
C PRO A 130 3.64 -17.31 -6.50
N ARG A 131 4.66 -17.92 -5.90
CA ARG A 131 4.71 -18.19 -4.44
C ARG A 131 4.75 -16.91 -3.61
N THR A 132 5.59 -15.94 -4.01
CA THR A 132 5.69 -14.65 -3.30
C THR A 132 4.39 -13.84 -3.43
N LEU A 133 3.78 -13.84 -4.62
CA LEU A 133 2.49 -13.19 -4.84
C LEU A 133 1.35 -13.88 -4.10
N ALA A 134 1.36 -15.22 -4.02
CA ALA A 134 0.39 -15.99 -3.23
C ALA A 134 0.53 -15.68 -1.73
N LEU A 135 1.77 -15.57 -1.22
CA LEU A 135 2.02 -15.17 0.16
C LEU A 135 1.51 -13.75 0.44
N ALA A 136 1.75 -12.81 -0.48
CA ALA A 136 1.23 -11.45 -0.35
C ALA A 136 -0.31 -11.40 -0.37
N ALA A 137 -0.96 -12.18 -1.26
CA ALA A 137 -2.42 -12.29 -1.30
C ALA A 137 -2.99 -12.97 -0.04
N LEU A 138 -2.29 -13.96 0.50
CA LEU A 138 -2.68 -14.63 1.74
C LEU A 138 -2.60 -13.66 2.94
N THR A 139 -1.52 -12.91 3.05
CA THR A 139 -1.39 -11.90 4.12
C THR A 139 -2.46 -10.82 4.02
N ASP A 140 -2.88 -10.43 2.81
CA ASP A 140 -4.00 -9.52 2.55
C ASP A 140 -5.35 -10.11 3.01
N GLY A 141 -5.61 -11.36 2.68
CA GLY A 141 -6.81 -12.05 3.17
C GLY A 141 -6.85 -12.18 4.69
N LEU A 142 -5.71 -12.46 5.32
CA LEU A 142 -5.57 -12.61 6.77
C LEU A 142 -5.67 -11.27 7.50
N ASP A 143 -5.11 -10.17 6.94
CA ASP A 143 -5.25 -8.87 7.59
C ASP A 143 -6.71 -8.39 7.58
N GLY A 144 -7.45 -8.62 6.51
CA GLY A 144 -8.88 -8.37 6.45
C GLY A 144 -9.69 -9.16 7.49
N ILE A 145 -9.29 -10.41 7.80
CA ILE A 145 -9.88 -11.20 8.91
C ILE A 145 -9.50 -10.60 10.25
N ALA A 146 -8.21 -10.31 10.46
CA ALA A 146 -7.70 -9.72 11.69
C ALA A 146 -8.31 -8.32 11.96
N ALA A 147 -8.46 -7.49 10.93
CA ALA A 147 -9.10 -6.18 11.04
C ALA A 147 -10.57 -6.28 11.45
N ARG A 148 -11.31 -7.28 10.97
CA ARG A 148 -12.69 -7.52 11.39
C ARG A 148 -12.79 -8.08 12.82
N ALA A 149 -11.78 -8.78 13.29
CA ALA A 149 -11.71 -9.31 14.66
C ALA A 149 -11.25 -8.26 15.68
N THR A 150 -10.67 -7.16 15.22
CA THR A 150 -10.20 -6.05 16.04
C THR A 150 -10.84 -4.75 15.56
N VAL A 151 -10.61 -3.64 16.27
CA VAL A 151 -11.03 -2.32 15.77
C VAL A 151 -9.95 -1.82 14.79
N PRO A 152 -10.27 -1.68 13.48
CA PRO A 152 -9.29 -1.25 12.49
C PRO A 152 -8.80 0.17 12.80
N THR A 153 -7.53 0.42 12.53
CA THR A 153 -6.92 1.74 12.67
C THR A 153 -6.97 2.51 11.35
N ARG A 154 -7.02 3.84 11.41
CA ARG A 154 -6.93 4.68 10.21
C ARG A 154 -5.59 4.55 9.53
N ALA A 155 -4.50 4.61 10.32
CA ALA A 155 -3.15 4.41 9.81
C ALA A 155 -3.01 3.06 9.08
N GLY A 156 -3.60 1.99 9.62
CA GLY A 156 -3.61 0.67 8.99
C GLY A 156 -4.26 0.69 7.61
N ARG A 157 -5.42 1.34 7.49
CA ARG A 157 -6.15 1.45 6.21
C ARG A 157 -5.38 2.26 5.16
N ASP A 158 -4.77 3.37 5.56
CA ASP A 158 -3.98 4.21 4.65
C ASP A 158 -2.69 3.48 4.20
N LEU A 159 -2.01 2.81 5.13
CA LEU A 159 -0.84 1.99 4.84
C LEU A 159 -1.17 0.80 3.94
N GLU A 160 -2.32 0.12 4.16
CA GLU A 160 -2.79 -0.98 3.32
C GLU A 160 -2.92 -0.54 1.86
N GLY A 161 -3.64 0.55 1.59
CA GLY A 161 -3.81 1.07 0.24
C GLY A 161 -2.48 1.44 -0.44
N LEU A 162 -1.54 2.03 0.30
CA LEU A 162 -0.22 2.38 -0.23
C LEU A 162 0.65 1.15 -0.50
N VAL A 163 0.66 0.18 0.41
CA VAL A 163 1.43 -1.07 0.28
C VAL A 163 0.91 -1.90 -0.89
N ASP A 164 -0.41 -2.02 -1.04
CA ASP A 164 -1.02 -2.76 -2.14
C ASP A 164 -0.72 -2.12 -3.50
N ALA A 165 -0.81 -0.79 -3.59
CA ALA A 165 -0.44 -0.06 -4.81
C ALA A 165 1.05 -0.24 -5.14
N ALA A 166 1.94 -0.16 -4.15
CA ALA A 166 3.38 -0.34 -4.33
C ALA A 166 3.74 -1.78 -4.71
N LEU A 167 3.10 -2.77 -4.10
CA LEU A 167 3.28 -4.20 -4.43
C LEU A 167 2.85 -4.49 -5.87
N LEU A 168 1.65 -4.01 -6.25
CA LEU A 168 1.11 -4.20 -7.59
C LEU A 168 1.97 -3.49 -8.64
N ALA A 169 2.37 -2.25 -8.41
CA ALA A 169 3.25 -1.51 -9.29
C ALA A 169 4.61 -2.21 -9.46
N THR A 170 5.19 -2.71 -8.36
CA THR A 170 6.46 -3.44 -8.40
C THR A 170 6.33 -4.76 -9.15
N ALA A 171 5.25 -5.51 -8.94
CA ALA A 171 4.98 -6.75 -9.67
C ALA A 171 4.82 -6.49 -11.18
N LEU A 172 4.11 -5.42 -11.55
CA LEU A 172 3.92 -5.01 -12.93
C LEU A 172 5.24 -4.61 -13.59
N LEU A 173 6.04 -3.77 -12.93
CA LEU A 173 7.37 -3.37 -13.41
C LEU A 173 8.31 -4.57 -13.56
N THR A 174 8.22 -5.52 -12.65
CA THR A 174 9.02 -6.75 -12.70
C THR A 174 8.58 -7.65 -13.85
N ALA A 175 7.25 -7.80 -14.07
CA ALA A 175 6.70 -8.50 -15.22
C ALA A 175 7.12 -7.86 -16.55
N ALA A 176 7.14 -6.52 -16.60
CA ALA A 176 7.61 -5.76 -17.76
C ALA A 176 9.10 -6.03 -18.05
N ARG A 177 9.96 -5.90 -17.04
CA ARG A 177 11.41 -6.17 -17.17
C ARG A 177 11.71 -7.59 -17.59
N GLN A 178 10.93 -8.55 -17.09
CA GLN A 178 11.07 -9.98 -17.43
C GLN A 178 10.33 -10.37 -18.70
N ARG A 179 9.69 -9.41 -19.40
CA ARG A 179 8.88 -9.64 -20.62
C ARG A 179 7.80 -10.70 -20.48
N ARG A 180 7.16 -10.73 -19.31
CA ARG A 180 6.14 -11.72 -18.95
C ARG A 180 4.71 -11.29 -19.25
N LEU A 181 4.52 -10.01 -19.56
CA LEU A 181 3.26 -9.40 -20.00
C LEU A 181 3.46 -8.63 -21.31
N HIS A 182 2.40 -8.55 -22.09
CA HIS A 182 2.39 -7.73 -23.30
C HIS A 182 2.44 -6.24 -22.94
N PRO A 183 3.22 -5.38 -23.65
CA PRO A 183 3.35 -3.95 -23.34
C PRO A 183 2.02 -3.21 -23.28
N ALA A 184 1.05 -3.53 -24.14
CA ALA A 184 -0.28 -2.93 -24.11
C ALA A 184 -1.05 -3.23 -22.81
N VAL A 185 -0.90 -4.46 -22.26
CA VAL A 185 -1.52 -4.85 -20.98
C VAL A 185 -0.88 -4.09 -19.82
N ILE A 186 0.43 -3.91 -19.87
CA ILE A 186 1.18 -3.10 -18.90
C ILE A 186 0.69 -1.65 -18.96
N GLY A 187 0.58 -1.06 -20.15
CA GLY A 187 0.07 0.30 -20.33
C GLY A 187 -1.35 0.48 -19.81
N LEU A 188 -2.23 -0.49 -20.07
CA LEU A 188 -3.61 -0.49 -19.59
C LEU A 188 -3.65 -0.51 -18.04
N GLU A 189 -2.85 -1.35 -17.39
CA GLU A 189 -2.82 -1.43 -15.92
C GLU A 189 -2.20 -0.19 -15.28
N ILE A 190 -1.16 0.41 -15.88
CA ILE A 190 -0.62 1.70 -15.44
C ILE A 190 -1.69 2.79 -15.53
N GLY A 191 -2.43 2.86 -16.64
CA GLY A 191 -3.53 3.81 -16.82
C GLY A 191 -4.63 3.63 -15.76
N ARG A 192 -4.98 2.38 -15.46
CA ARG A 192 -5.93 2.05 -14.40
C ARG A 192 -5.43 2.48 -13.01
N LEU A 193 -4.15 2.19 -12.70
CA LEU A 193 -3.54 2.60 -11.43
C LEU A 193 -3.56 4.13 -11.28
N ALA A 194 -3.18 4.84 -12.33
CA ALA A 194 -3.21 6.31 -12.33
C ALA A 194 -4.65 6.84 -12.15
N ALA A 195 -5.63 6.29 -12.87
CA ALA A 195 -7.04 6.67 -12.71
C ALA A 195 -7.56 6.41 -11.29
N GLY A 196 -7.23 5.26 -10.70
CA GLY A 196 -7.60 4.93 -9.32
C GLY A 196 -6.99 5.88 -8.31
N LEU A 197 -5.70 6.21 -8.47
CA LEU A 197 -5.02 7.18 -7.60
C LEU A 197 -5.61 8.59 -7.73
N CYS A 198 -5.87 9.05 -8.96
CA CYS A 198 -6.51 10.35 -9.20
C CYS A 198 -7.90 10.42 -8.55
N LEU A 199 -8.69 9.34 -8.67
CA LEU A 199 -10.01 9.28 -8.05
C LEU A 199 -9.92 9.28 -6.52
N ALA A 200 -8.98 8.51 -5.93
CA ALA A 200 -8.76 8.47 -4.48
C ALA A 200 -8.38 9.86 -3.94
N ILE A 201 -7.45 10.55 -4.60
CA ILE A 201 -7.05 11.92 -4.24
C ILE A 201 -8.23 12.88 -4.38
N ALA A 202 -9.00 12.81 -5.48
CA ALA A 202 -10.16 13.66 -5.69
C ALA A 202 -11.24 13.43 -4.63
N ALA A 203 -11.56 12.17 -4.31
CA ALA A 203 -12.52 11.82 -3.27
C ALA A 203 -12.07 12.31 -1.88
N TYR A 204 -10.80 12.13 -1.55
CA TYR A 204 -10.23 12.62 -0.29
C TYR A 204 -10.35 14.14 -0.14
N LEU A 205 -10.07 14.89 -1.21
CA LEU A 205 -10.11 16.37 -1.21
C LEU A 205 -11.53 16.93 -1.30
N ALA A 206 -12.47 16.21 -1.96
CA ALA A 206 -13.82 16.72 -2.25
C ALA A 206 -14.89 16.31 -1.22
N ARG A 207 -14.57 15.51 -0.20
CA ARG A 207 -15.54 14.90 0.74
C ARG A 207 -16.65 14.10 0.03
N GLY A 208 -16.30 13.37 -1.04
CA GLY A 208 -17.23 12.54 -1.78
C GLY A 208 -17.91 11.48 -0.90
N ARG A 209 -19.07 10.97 -1.38
CA ARG A 209 -19.75 9.84 -0.76
C ARG A 209 -18.92 8.56 -0.96
N PRO A 210 -18.94 7.62 -0.01
CA PRO A 210 -18.27 6.33 -0.20
C PRO A 210 -18.90 5.60 -1.40
N PRO A 211 -18.10 4.82 -2.16
CA PRO A 211 -18.60 4.03 -3.28
C PRO A 211 -19.68 3.02 -2.84
N SER A 212 -20.61 2.71 -3.73
CA SER A 212 -21.65 1.72 -3.47
C SER A 212 -21.07 0.32 -3.22
N GLY A 213 -21.83 -0.53 -2.51
CA GLY A 213 -21.41 -1.91 -2.25
C GLY A 213 -21.21 -2.75 -3.52
N ILE A 214 -21.84 -2.37 -4.64
CA ILE A 214 -21.65 -3.01 -5.95
C ILE A 214 -20.24 -2.68 -6.48
N VAL A 215 -19.86 -1.41 -6.45
CA VAL A 215 -18.53 -0.94 -6.88
C VAL A 215 -17.43 -1.60 -6.04
N LEU A 216 -17.60 -1.70 -4.72
CA LEU A 216 -16.64 -2.35 -3.83
C LEU A 216 -16.50 -3.86 -4.12
N ARG A 217 -17.60 -4.56 -4.43
CA ARG A 217 -17.54 -5.98 -4.83
C ARG A 217 -16.83 -6.15 -6.17
N ALA A 218 -17.15 -5.33 -7.16
CA ALA A 218 -16.48 -5.36 -8.46
C ALA A 218 -14.98 -5.09 -8.32
N ALA A 219 -14.58 -4.16 -7.46
CA ALA A 219 -13.17 -3.88 -7.17
C ALA A 219 -12.42 -5.12 -6.63
N ARG A 220 -13.02 -5.90 -5.71
CA ARG A 220 -12.42 -7.14 -5.18
C ARG A 220 -12.18 -8.19 -6.25
N TRP A 221 -13.20 -8.48 -7.08
CA TRP A 221 -13.09 -9.46 -8.16
C TRP A 221 -12.04 -9.07 -9.20
N THR A 222 -12.02 -7.80 -9.59
CA THR A 222 -11.03 -7.29 -10.55
C THR A 222 -9.61 -7.33 -9.98
N THR A 223 -9.44 -7.13 -8.66
CA THR A 223 -8.15 -7.30 -8.00
C THR A 223 -7.71 -8.76 -8.01
N ALA A 224 -8.59 -9.71 -7.66
CA ALA A 224 -8.29 -11.13 -7.71
C ALA A 224 -7.86 -11.58 -9.11
N MET A 225 -8.54 -11.12 -10.17
CA MET A 225 -8.16 -11.42 -11.56
C MET A 225 -6.77 -10.90 -11.91
N ARG A 226 -6.43 -9.66 -11.54
CA ARG A 226 -5.12 -9.05 -11.81
C ARG A 226 -3.99 -9.74 -11.04
N VAL A 227 -4.21 -10.04 -9.76
CA VAL A 227 -3.25 -10.81 -8.94
C VAL A 227 -3.06 -12.21 -9.53
N GLY A 228 -4.14 -12.91 -9.89
CA GLY A 228 -4.07 -14.20 -10.58
C GLY A 228 -3.32 -14.14 -11.91
N GLY A 229 -3.52 -13.06 -12.67
CA GLY A 229 -2.78 -12.81 -13.91
C GLY A 229 -1.27 -12.59 -13.66
N LEU A 230 -0.91 -11.82 -12.64
CA LEU A 230 0.50 -11.64 -12.23
C LEU A 230 1.12 -12.94 -11.70
N MET A 231 0.35 -13.79 -11.01
CA MET A 231 0.81 -15.12 -10.60
C MET A 231 1.05 -16.02 -11.82
N ALA A 232 0.17 -15.98 -12.83
CA ALA A 232 0.35 -16.67 -14.09
C ALA A 232 1.59 -16.18 -14.84
N ALA A 233 1.82 -14.86 -14.86
CA ALA A 233 3.05 -14.26 -15.40
C ALA A 233 4.29 -14.77 -14.65
N GLY A 234 4.23 -14.84 -13.32
CA GLY A 234 5.28 -15.41 -12.47
C GLY A 234 5.57 -16.88 -12.78
N ALA A 235 4.55 -17.64 -13.18
CA ALA A 235 4.63 -19.04 -13.60
C ALA A 235 4.98 -19.22 -15.10
N ASP A 236 5.37 -18.15 -15.79
CA ASP A 236 5.72 -18.12 -17.23
C ASP A 236 4.55 -18.45 -18.18
N ARG A 237 3.31 -18.28 -17.71
CA ARG A 237 2.09 -18.51 -18.49
C ARG A 237 1.58 -17.20 -19.10
N ARG A 238 2.23 -16.70 -20.16
CA ARG A 238 2.01 -15.37 -20.71
C ARG A 238 0.58 -15.12 -21.19
N ARG A 239 0.00 -16.02 -22.01
CA ARG A 239 -1.38 -15.85 -22.53
C ARG A 239 -2.44 -15.69 -21.42
N PRO A 240 -2.57 -16.61 -20.44
CA PRO A 240 -3.52 -16.43 -19.36
C PRO A 240 -3.18 -15.20 -18.49
N ALA A 241 -1.90 -14.84 -18.34
CA ALA A 241 -1.49 -13.64 -17.63
C ALA A 241 -2.03 -12.38 -18.32
N ASP A 242 -1.78 -12.21 -19.61
CA ASP A 242 -2.26 -11.07 -20.40
C ASP A 242 -3.79 -10.98 -20.36
N LEU A 243 -4.50 -12.11 -20.53
CA LEU A 243 -5.96 -12.15 -20.50
C LEU A 243 -6.52 -11.70 -19.13
N LEU A 244 -6.03 -12.29 -18.06
CA LEU A 244 -6.53 -11.99 -16.70
C LEU A 244 -6.23 -10.55 -16.27
N VAL A 245 -5.01 -10.06 -16.54
CA VAL A 245 -4.65 -8.69 -16.20
C VAL A 245 -5.47 -7.71 -17.04
N ALA A 246 -5.56 -7.91 -18.37
CA ALA A 246 -6.30 -7.01 -19.25
C ALA A 246 -7.80 -6.97 -18.89
N THR A 247 -8.44 -8.12 -18.70
CA THR A 247 -9.86 -8.18 -18.33
C THR A 247 -10.10 -7.54 -16.95
N GLY A 248 -9.27 -7.88 -15.97
CA GLY A 248 -9.36 -7.28 -14.63
C GLY A 248 -9.16 -5.76 -14.66
N SER A 249 -8.25 -5.25 -15.49
CA SER A 249 -8.00 -3.80 -15.64
C SER A 249 -9.18 -3.09 -16.30
N LEU A 250 -9.73 -3.64 -17.38
CA LEU A 250 -10.90 -3.07 -18.09
C LEU A 250 -12.14 -3.03 -17.18
N LEU A 251 -12.44 -4.12 -16.50
CA LEU A 251 -13.56 -4.17 -15.55
C LEU A 251 -13.35 -3.20 -14.37
N SER A 252 -12.11 -3.05 -13.90
CA SER A 252 -11.78 -2.09 -12.85
C SER A 252 -11.97 -0.64 -13.32
N LEU A 253 -11.56 -0.30 -14.55
CA LEU A 253 -11.83 1.03 -15.14
C LEU A 253 -13.32 1.30 -15.26
N GLY A 254 -14.11 0.30 -15.66
CA GLY A 254 -15.58 0.40 -15.68
C GLY A 254 -16.15 0.69 -14.28
N SER A 255 -15.68 -0.01 -13.25
CA SER A 255 -16.12 0.24 -11.86
C SER A 255 -15.69 1.61 -11.33
N LEU A 256 -14.51 2.12 -11.71
CA LEU A 256 -14.07 3.48 -11.39
C LEU A 256 -14.96 4.54 -12.07
N ALA A 257 -15.34 4.31 -13.35
CA ALA A 257 -16.24 5.20 -14.07
C ALA A 257 -17.63 5.26 -13.42
N LEU A 258 -18.17 4.12 -12.94
CA LEU A 258 -19.40 4.08 -12.17
C LEU A 258 -19.27 4.85 -10.84
N ALA A 259 -18.18 4.64 -10.09
CA ALA A 259 -17.92 5.36 -8.85
C ALA A 259 -17.86 6.89 -9.07
N CYS A 260 -17.27 7.34 -10.19
CA CYS A 260 -17.24 8.77 -10.55
C CYS A 260 -18.64 9.33 -10.83
N ARG A 261 -19.56 8.53 -11.39
CA ARG A 261 -20.95 8.95 -11.65
C ARG A 261 -21.77 9.02 -10.36
N GLU A 262 -21.58 8.09 -9.44
CA GLU A 262 -22.25 8.08 -8.13
C GLU A 262 -21.79 9.23 -7.21
N ALA A 263 -20.57 9.74 -7.40
CA ALA A 263 -19.99 10.83 -6.62
C ALA A 263 -20.43 12.25 -7.08
N ARG A 264 -21.07 12.36 -8.26
CA ARG A 264 -21.65 13.62 -8.78
C ARG A 264 -23.07 13.82 -8.29
#